data_4823fec870256c0dcad13b925fb9f39a
#
_entry.id   4823fec870256c0dcad13b925fb9f39a
#
_cell.length_a   1.000
_cell.length_b   1.000
_cell.length_c   1.000
_cell.angle_alpha   90.00
_cell.angle_beta   90.00
_cell.angle_gamma   90.00
#
_symmetry.space_group_name_H-M   'P 1'
#
loop_
_entity.id
_entity.type
_entity.pdbx_description
1 polymer ?
#
loop_
_entity_poly.entity_id
_entity_poly.type
_entity_poly.pdbx_seq_one_letter_code
_entity_poly.pdbx_strand_id
1 'polypeptide(L)'
;ANRHTLTCGVTRGRIRNHRRELLVIEWERTPKLRSPVLVTAFEGWNDAGEAATDSIDHIRQLWDTELLGELEPDDYYDFQVTRPHIRIDDVRRSITWPTTRFYLSRGPDRDFVLVHGIEPNMRWRAFCADILEVAQDLEVELVVNLGALLADVPHTRPIPLTGFASAPELIADLGLDQSGYEGPTGIVGVLQHACDASGIPAVSLWAAVPHYVSQSPCPKATLAMISRLEDVTGTQIPPGDLPDESAAWQRGVEEMAEEDEEIREYVERLERARDSEDMTATSGDAIA
;
A
#
# COMPACT_ATOMS: atom_id res chain seq x y z
N ALA A 1 40.12 21.88 9.56
CA ALA A 1 38.80 21.72 10.12
C ALA A 1 38.07 20.59 9.34
N ASN A 2 38.24 19.34 9.81
CA ASN A 2 37.61 18.16 9.23
C ASN A 2 36.24 18.01 9.86
N ARG A 3 35.17 18.19 9.07
CA ARG A 3 33.85 17.73 9.42
C ARG A 3 33.76 16.25 9.07
N HIS A 4 33.84 15.38 10.06
CA HIS A 4 33.41 13.99 9.92
C HIS A 4 31.88 13.95 9.93
N THR A 5 31.30 13.80 8.76
CA THR A 5 29.90 13.38 8.60
C THR A 5 29.85 11.91 8.99
N LEU A 6 29.29 11.59 10.14
CA LEU A 6 28.92 10.24 10.53
C LEU A 6 27.71 9.83 9.69
N THR A 7 27.94 9.21 8.54
CA THR A 7 26.93 8.43 7.86
C THR A 7 26.67 7.19 8.71
N CYS A 8 25.52 7.15 9.36
CA CYS A 8 25.01 5.95 10.02
C CYS A 8 24.60 4.97 8.91
N GLY A 9 25.58 4.16 8.45
CA GLY A 9 25.32 3.12 7.47
C GLY A 9 24.55 1.97 8.12
N VAL A 10 23.28 1.82 7.78
CA VAL A 10 22.55 0.59 8.05
C VAL A 10 22.98 -0.42 7.00
N THR A 11 23.55 -1.54 7.45
CA THR A 11 24.09 -2.56 6.56
C THR A 11 22.94 -3.36 5.94
N ARG A 12 22.95 -3.55 4.63
CA ARG A 12 21.95 -4.33 3.89
C ARG A 12 21.91 -5.77 4.38
N GLY A 13 20.82 -6.17 5.00
CA GLY A 13 20.57 -7.55 5.40
C GLY A 13 19.89 -8.35 4.27
N ARG A 14 20.28 -9.60 4.09
CA ARG A 14 19.58 -10.56 3.21
C ARG A 14 18.73 -11.47 4.08
N ILE A 15 17.43 -11.51 3.81
CA ILE A 15 16.52 -12.40 4.54
C ILE A 15 16.69 -13.81 3.98
N ARG A 16 17.29 -14.73 4.75
CA ARG A 16 17.49 -16.13 4.38
C ARG A 16 16.55 -17.02 5.17
N ASN A 17 15.73 -17.80 4.46
CA ASN A 17 14.94 -18.87 5.06
C ASN A 17 15.83 -20.13 5.19
N HIS A 18 16.24 -20.48 6.39
CA HIS A 18 16.82 -21.79 6.71
C HIS A 18 15.78 -22.60 7.49
N ARG A 19 15.51 -23.82 7.00
CA ARG A 19 14.58 -24.81 7.57
C ARG A 19 14.47 -24.72 9.09
N ARG A 20 13.35 -24.19 9.62
CA ARG A 20 12.92 -24.23 11.03
C ARG A 20 13.81 -23.59 12.10
N GLU A 21 14.76 -22.77 11.74
CA GLU A 21 15.40 -21.85 12.67
C GLU A 21 15.12 -20.46 12.11
N LEU A 22 14.27 -19.74 12.81
CA LEU A 22 13.91 -18.33 12.78
C LEU A 22 14.47 -17.52 11.59
N LEU A 23 13.59 -16.91 10.84
CA LEU A 23 13.91 -15.82 9.95
C LEU A 23 14.73 -14.79 10.72
N VAL A 24 15.95 -14.62 10.34
CA VAL A 24 16.77 -13.55 10.86
C VAL A 24 17.10 -12.68 9.65
N ILE A 25 16.48 -11.46 9.57
CA ILE A 25 17.25 -10.39 9.02
C ILE A 25 18.43 -10.31 9.96
N GLU A 26 19.59 -10.83 9.54
CA GLU A 26 20.83 -10.61 10.31
C GLU A 26 21.13 -9.12 10.25
N TRP A 27 20.46 -8.36 11.13
CA TRP A 27 20.86 -7.01 11.41
C TRP A 27 22.22 -7.08 12.10
N GLU A 28 23.26 -6.55 11.49
CA GLU A 28 24.50 -6.28 12.25
C GLU A 28 24.16 -5.42 13.47
N ARG A 29 23.07 -4.66 13.41
CA ARG A 29 22.47 -3.92 14.51
C ARG A 29 21.04 -3.50 14.11
N THR A 30 20.03 -3.91 14.90
CA THR A 30 18.64 -3.45 14.72
C THR A 30 18.59 -1.92 14.77
N PRO A 31 18.06 -1.24 13.75
CA PRO A 31 17.99 0.22 13.75
C PRO A 31 17.03 0.68 14.86
N LYS A 32 17.40 1.76 15.56
CA LYS A 32 16.46 2.41 16.48
C LYS A 32 15.51 3.28 15.68
N LEU A 33 14.22 2.97 15.77
CA LEU A 33 13.16 3.68 15.07
C LEU A 33 12.36 4.54 16.03
N ARG A 34 11.69 5.57 15.47
CA ARG A 34 10.81 6.49 16.18
C ARG A 34 9.37 6.12 15.87
N SER A 35 8.63 5.59 16.84
CA SER A 35 7.21 5.21 16.70
C SER A 35 6.90 4.59 15.32
N PRO A 36 7.55 3.46 14.96
CA PRO A 36 7.54 2.98 13.59
C PRO A 36 6.16 2.47 13.16
N VAL A 37 5.79 2.81 11.92
CA VAL A 37 4.61 2.25 11.22
C VAL A 37 5.10 1.41 10.06
N LEU A 38 4.55 0.21 9.90
CA LEU A 38 4.81 -0.63 8.76
C LEU A 38 3.66 -0.47 7.75
N VAL A 39 3.98 -0.05 6.53
CA VAL A 39 3.01 0.14 5.44
C VAL A 39 3.30 -0.87 4.34
N THR A 40 2.29 -1.64 3.93
CA THR A 40 2.44 -2.67 2.90
C THR A 40 1.62 -2.36 1.67
N ALA A 41 2.17 -2.63 0.48
CA ALA A 41 1.43 -2.68 -0.78
C ALA A 41 2.05 -3.74 -1.70
N PHE A 42 1.18 -4.43 -2.45
CA PHE A 42 1.57 -5.52 -3.33
C PHE A 42 0.95 -5.35 -4.70
N GLU A 43 1.80 -5.30 -5.74
CA GLU A 43 1.39 -5.30 -7.14
C GLU A 43 0.52 -6.53 -7.44
N GLY A 44 -0.47 -6.37 -8.32
CA GLY A 44 -1.31 -7.46 -8.78
C GLY A 44 -2.79 -7.24 -8.46
N TRP A 45 -3.46 -8.29 -8.00
CA TRP A 45 -4.93 -8.29 -7.82
C TRP A 45 -5.44 -7.26 -6.80
N ASN A 46 -4.60 -6.88 -5.83
CA ASN A 46 -4.94 -5.94 -4.76
C ASN A 46 -4.55 -4.49 -5.09
N ASP A 47 -4.16 -4.17 -6.33
CA ASP A 47 -3.54 -2.88 -6.67
C ASP A 47 -4.13 -2.26 -7.93
N ALA A 48 -5.44 -2.09 -7.95
CA ALA A 48 -6.12 -1.43 -9.06
C ALA A 48 -5.56 -0.01 -9.29
N GLY A 49 -5.21 0.28 -10.55
CA GLY A 49 -4.62 1.56 -10.93
C GLY A 49 -3.28 1.87 -10.26
N GLU A 50 -2.57 0.85 -9.76
CA GLU A 50 -1.29 0.97 -9.05
C GLU A 50 -1.37 1.89 -7.81
N ALA A 51 -2.59 2.15 -7.31
CA ALA A 51 -2.82 3.18 -6.29
C ALA A 51 -2.16 2.86 -4.94
N ALA A 52 -2.09 1.58 -4.56
CA ALA A 52 -1.46 1.17 -3.32
C ALA A 52 0.07 1.20 -3.42
N THR A 53 0.65 0.66 -4.49
CA THR A 53 2.11 0.65 -4.70
C THR A 53 2.66 2.04 -5.00
N ASP A 54 1.96 2.87 -5.78
CA ASP A 54 2.33 4.27 -6.01
C ASP A 54 2.33 5.09 -4.71
N SER A 55 1.46 4.76 -3.75
CA SER A 55 1.48 5.42 -2.43
C SER A 55 2.78 5.12 -1.67
N ILE A 56 3.29 3.90 -1.75
CA ILE A 56 4.61 3.54 -1.19
C ILE A 56 5.73 4.26 -1.93
N ASP A 57 5.68 4.28 -3.26
CA ASP A 57 6.70 4.93 -4.07
C ASP A 57 6.72 6.45 -3.86
N HIS A 58 5.56 7.08 -3.66
CA HIS A 58 5.47 8.48 -3.27
C HIS A 58 6.22 8.75 -1.96
N ILE A 59 5.97 7.97 -0.90
CA ILE A 59 6.65 8.14 0.39
C ILE A 59 8.17 7.91 0.24
N ARG A 60 8.58 6.94 -0.55
CA ARG A 60 9.99 6.63 -0.81
C ARG A 60 10.74 7.76 -1.53
N GLN A 61 10.03 8.51 -2.38
CA GLN A 61 10.60 9.67 -3.08
C GLN A 61 10.60 10.94 -2.21
N LEU A 62 9.66 11.03 -1.29
CA LEU A 62 9.46 12.21 -0.45
C LEU A 62 10.53 12.33 0.64
N TRP A 63 10.93 11.22 1.25
CA TRP A 63 11.82 11.21 2.41
C TRP A 63 13.10 10.42 2.15
N ASP A 64 14.09 10.63 3.04
CA ASP A 64 15.33 9.84 3.03
C ASP A 64 15.00 8.36 3.28
N THR A 65 15.18 7.56 2.26
CA THR A 65 14.76 6.15 2.23
C THR A 65 15.93 5.23 1.91
N GLU A 66 16.12 4.23 2.75
CA GLU A 66 17.15 3.21 2.59
C GLU A 66 16.54 1.80 2.47
N LEU A 67 17.14 0.95 1.65
CA LEU A 67 16.74 -0.45 1.56
C LEU A 67 17.23 -1.20 2.80
N LEU A 68 16.32 -1.78 3.55
CA LEU A 68 16.61 -2.63 4.71
C LEU A 68 16.94 -4.06 4.30
N GLY A 69 16.17 -4.64 3.38
CA GLY A 69 16.33 -6.02 2.94
C GLY A 69 15.27 -6.46 1.95
N GLU A 70 15.33 -7.71 1.54
CA GLU A 70 14.35 -8.33 0.64
C GLU A 70 14.10 -9.79 1.01
N LEU A 71 12.89 -10.28 0.73
CA LEU A 71 12.55 -11.70 0.88
C LEU A 71 13.23 -12.52 -0.23
N GLU A 72 13.60 -13.77 0.11
CA GLU A 72 14.15 -14.69 -0.90
C GLU A 72 13.06 -15.06 -1.92
N PRO A 73 13.20 -14.69 -3.20
CA PRO A 73 12.14 -14.86 -4.19
C PRO A 73 11.77 -16.32 -4.46
N ASP A 74 12.73 -17.26 -4.38
CA ASP A 74 12.52 -18.70 -4.61
C ASP A 74 11.51 -19.32 -3.63
N ASP A 75 11.27 -18.67 -2.48
CA ASP A 75 10.33 -19.16 -1.47
C ASP A 75 8.87 -18.80 -1.76
N TYR A 76 8.62 -17.72 -2.51
CA TYR A 76 7.30 -17.10 -2.60
C TYR A 76 6.77 -16.90 -4.01
N TYR A 77 7.62 -16.98 -5.04
CA TYR A 77 7.23 -16.73 -6.42
C TYR A 77 7.40 -17.96 -7.31
N ASP A 78 6.38 -18.25 -8.09
CA ASP A 78 6.46 -19.17 -9.23
C ASP A 78 6.96 -18.39 -10.45
N PHE A 79 8.19 -18.59 -10.84
CA PHE A 79 8.81 -17.89 -11.96
C PHE A 79 8.21 -18.26 -13.34
N GLN A 80 7.31 -19.22 -13.43
CA GLN A 80 6.53 -19.46 -14.63
C GLN A 80 5.33 -18.50 -14.71
N VAL A 81 4.81 -18.06 -13.57
CA VAL A 81 3.71 -17.10 -13.44
C VAL A 81 4.24 -15.68 -13.36
N THR A 82 5.12 -15.43 -12.39
CA THR A 82 5.75 -14.12 -12.16
C THR A 82 7.19 -14.17 -12.65
N ARG A 83 7.40 -13.85 -13.94
CA ARG A 83 8.68 -14.04 -14.60
C ARG A 83 9.72 -12.99 -14.19
N PRO A 84 10.99 -13.41 -13.98
CA PRO A 84 12.08 -12.45 -13.84
C PRO A 84 12.30 -11.68 -15.16
N HIS A 85 12.74 -10.44 -15.05
CA HIS A 85 12.97 -9.56 -16.18
C HIS A 85 14.46 -9.43 -16.50
N ILE A 86 14.80 -9.50 -17.81
CA ILE A 86 16.13 -9.18 -18.28
C ILE A 86 16.21 -7.70 -18.58
N ARG A 87 17.21 -7.03 -17.98
CA ARG A 87 17.59 -5.65 -18.29
C ARG A 87 18.97 -5.60 -18.94
N ILE A 88 19.16 -4.64 -19.84
CA ILE A 88 20.43 -4.36 -20.47
C ILE A 88 20.78 -2.91 -20.14
N ASP A 89 21.80 -2.72 -19.31
CA ASP A 89 22.33 -1.41 -18.97
C ASP A 89 23.68 -1.26 -19.68
N ASP A 90 23.74 -0.38 -20.67
CA ASP A 90 24.86 -0.19 -21.60
C ASP A 90 25.28 -1.51 -22.29
N VAL A 91 26.20 -2.26 -21.69
CA VAL A 91 26.73 -3.54 -22.21
C VAL A 91 26.54 -4.70 -21.24
N ARG A 92 25.94 -4.46 -20.07
CA ARG A 92 25.73 -5.52 -19.07
C ARG A 92 24.29 -6.00 -19.07
N ARG A 93 24.15 -7.30 -19.15
CA ARG A 93 22.86 -8.00 -19.02
C ARG A 93 22.68 -8.41 -17.55
N SER A 94 21.59 -7.99 -16.94
CA SER A 94 21.20 -8.35 -15.58
C SER A 94 19.81 -8.99 -15.57
N ILE A 95 19.53 -9.77 -14.53
CA ILE A 95 18.21 -10.35 -14.29
C ILE A 95 17.67 -9.71 -13.01
N THR A 96 16.47 -9.13 -13.11
CA THR A 96 15.71 -8.65 -11.95
C THR A 96 14.67 -9.71 -11.59
N TRP A 97 14.78 -10.24 -10.38
CA TRP A 97 13.86 -11.22 -9.85
C TRP A 97 12.65 -10.54 -9.18
N PRO A 98 11.44 -11.12 -9.30
CA PRO A 98 10.32 -10.67 -8.48
C PRO A 98 10.68 -10.87 -7.01
N THR A 99 10.43 -9.88 -6.17
CA THR A 99 10.68 -10.00 -4.73
C THR A 99 9.90 -8.96 -3.96
N THR A 100 9.81 -9.14 -2.65
CA THR A 100 9.28 -8.15 -1.71
C THR A 100 10.42 -7.49 -0.97
N ARG A 101 10.45 -6.17 -0.95
CA ARG A 101 11.49 -5.34 -0.34
C ARG A 101 10.98 -4.56 0.84
N PHE A 102 11.84 -4.40 1.81
CA PHE A 102 11.63 -3.57 2.98
C PHE A 102 12.50 -2.33 2.88
N TYR A 103 11.88 -1.17 3.04
CA TYR A 103 12.58 0.10 3.05
C TYR A 103 12.32 0.81 4.36
N LEU A 104 13.27 1.59 4.82
CA LEU A 104 13.11 2.49 5.94
C LEU A 104 13.09 3.92 5.43
N SER A 105 11.99 4.61 5.65
CA SER A 105 11.77 6.00 5.27
C SER A 105 11.66 6.87 6.53
N ARG A 106 12.50 7.90 6.62
CA ARG A 106 12.56 8.77 7.80
C ARG A 106 11.58 9.93 7.67
N GLY A 107 10.37 9.75 8.21
CA GLY A 107 9.37 10.82 8.25
C GLY A 107 9.70 11.92 9.29
N PRO A 108 8.91 12.99 9.33
CA PRO A 108 9.16 14.12 10.26
C PRO A 108 9.05 13.71 11.73
N ASP A 109 8.02 12.98 12.10
CA ASP A 109 7.68 12.66 13.49
C ASP A 109 7.89 11.19 13.84
N ARG A 110 7.75 10.30 12.87
CA ARG A 110 7.92 8.85 12.99
C ARG A 110 8.63 8.25 11.78
N ASP A 111 9.06 7.02 11.92
CA ASP A 111 9.73 6.29 10.86
C ASP A 111 8.75 5.29 10.21
N PHE A 112 8.87 5.12 8.88
CA PHE A 112 8.03 4.23 8.10
C PHE A 112 8.86 3.04 7.62
N VAL A 113 8.40 1.84 7.90
CA VAL A 113 8.89 0.60 7.30
C VAL A 113 7.98 0.28 6.13
N LEU A 114 8.45 0.47 4.92
CA LEU A 114 7.66 0.28 3.71
C LEU A 114 7.94 -1.10 3.12
N VAL A 115 6.89 -1.88 2.93
CA VAL A 115 6.96 -3.22 2.32
C VAL A 115 6.34 -3.14 0.94
N HIS A 116 7.16 -3.29 -0.08
CA HIS A 116 6.75 -3.19 -1.48
C HIS A 116 7.20 -4.43 -2.26
N GLY A 117 6.29 -5.06 -2.98
CA GLY A 117 6.58 -6.22 -3.82
C GLY A 117 5.37 -6.62 -4.66
N ILE A 118 5.50 -7.77 -5.30
CA ILE A 118 4.42 -8.39 -6.07
C ILE A 118 3.65 -9.33 -5.13
N GLU A 119 2.35 -9.50 -5.32
CA GLU A 119 1.57 -10.49 -4.58
C GLU A 119 2.23 -11.87 -4.72
N PRO A 120 2.54 -12.59 -3.61
CA PRO A 120 3.23 -13.88 -3.70
C PRO A 120 2.33 -14.94 -4.33
N ASN A 121 2.92 -15.84 -5.13
CA ASN A 121 2.16 -16.93 -5.75
C ASN A 121 1.91 -18.10 -4.79
N MET A 122 2.72 -18.24 -3.74
CA MET A 122 2.66 -19.39 -2.85
C MET A 122 3.14 -19.08 -1.43
N ARG A 123 2.90 -20.03 -0.51
CA ARG A 123 3.38 -19.99 0.88
C ARG A 123 2.94 -18.76 1.68
N TRP A 124 1.76 -18.25 1.42
CA TRP A 124 1.25 -17.01 2.00
C TRP A 124 1.34 -16.92 3.53
N ARG A 125 1.12 -18.05 4.23
CA ARG A 125 1.27 -18.07 5.71
C ARG A 125 2.71 -17.83 6.16
N ALA A 126 3.69 -18.39 5.44
CA ALA A 126 5.09 -18.15 5.72
C ALA A 126 5.48 -16.72 5.35
N PHE A 127 5.01 -16.24 4.19
CA PHE A 127 5.20 -14.86 3.75
C PHE A 127 4.71 -13.83 4.78
N CYS A 128 3.49 -14.02 5.31
CA CYS A 128 2.97 -13.16 6.37
C CYS A 128 3.79 -13.28 7.66
N ALA A 129 4.21 -14.49 8.03
CA ALA A 129 5.03 -14.69 9.23
C ALA A 129 6.37 -13.96 9.13
N ASP A 130 6.99 -13.96 7.94
CA ASP A 130 8.24 -13.24 7.69
C ASP A 130 8.05 -11.71 7.85
N ILE A 131 6.95 -11.16 7.33
CA ILE A 131 6.63 -9.74 7.49
C ILE A 131 6.37 -9.39 8.97
N LEU A 132 5.63 -10.24 9.68
CA LEU A 132 5.33 -10.01 11.10
C LEU A 132 6.57 -10.14 11.98
N GLU A 133 7.52 -11.01 11.65
CA GLU A 133 8.80 -11.09 12.35
C GLU A 133 9.58 -9.77 12.21
N VAL A 134 9.66 -9.22 10.99
CA VAL A 134 10.25 -7.90 10.76
C VAL A 134 9.54 -6.81 11.56
N ALA A 135 8.21 -6.83 11.59
CA ALA A 135 7.42 -5.88 12.35
C ALA A 135 7.72 -5.96 13.86
N GLN A 136 7.87 -7.17 14.40
CA GLN A 136 8.21 -7.39 15.81
C GLN A 136 9.65 -6.96 16.13
N ASP A 137 10.62 -7.34 15.29
CA ASP A 137 12.03 -6.98 15.47
C ASP A 137 12.27 -5.47 15.44
N LEU A 138 11.47 -4.75 14.65
CA LEU A 138 11.52 -3.30 14.52
C LEU A 138 10.58 -2.57 15.50
N GLU A 139 9.92 -3.30 16.40
CA GLU A 139 8.98 -2.76 17.39
C GLU A 139 7.89 -1.88 16.73
N VAL A 140 7.33 -2.33 15.61
CA VAL A 140 6.29 -1.61 14.86
C VAL A 140 5.04 -1.43 15.71
N GLU A 141 4.56 -0.18 15.81
CA GLU A 141 3.39 0.17 16.62
C GLU A 141 2.05 -0.07 15.88
N LEU A 142 2.07 0.05 14.54
CA LEU A 142 0.89 -0.10 13.67
C LEU A 142 1.30 -0.66 12.32
N VAL A 143 0.54 -1.62 11.82
CA VAL A 143 0.62 -2.08 10.43
C VAL A 143 -0.51 -1.47 9.63
N VAL A 144 -0.21 -0.87 8.47
CA VAL A 144 -1.20 -0.35 7.52
C VAL A 144 -1.07 -1.10 6.21
N ASN A 145 -2.06 -1.91 5.89
CA ASN A 145 -2.11 -2.70 4.67
C ASN A 145 -2.89 -1.92 3.61
N LEU A 146 -2.24 -1.54 2.51
CA LEU A 146 -2.86 -0.80 1.42
C LEU A 146 -3.36 -1.76 0.35
N GLY A 147 -4.54 -1.47 -0.18
CA GLY A 147 -5.13 -2.16 -1.30
C GLY A 147 -5.96 -1.21 -2.17
N ALA A 148 -6.15 -1.59 -3.43
CA ALA A 148 -7.05 -0.90 -4.34
C ALA A 148 -7.82 -1.94 -5.16
N LEU A 149 -9.08 -1.66 -5.43
CA LEU A 149 -9.96 -2.55 -6.17
C LEU A 149 -10.73 -1.78 -7.25
N LEU A 150 -11.06 -2.46 -8.34
CA LEU A 150 -11.94 -1.90 -9.36
C LEU A 150 -13.38 -1.89 -8.85
N ALA A 151 -14.07 -0.76 -9.01
CA ALA A 151 -15.42 -0.57 -8.51
C ALA A 151 -16.29 0.29 -9.45
N ASP A 152 -17.60 0.20 -9.23
CA ASP A 152 -18.60 0.98 -9.93
C ASP A 152 -18.72 2.38 -9.30
N VAL A 153 -17.66 3.18 -9.49
CA VAL A 153 -17.54 4.55 -8.96
C VAL A 153 -17.23 5.55 -10.08
N PRO A 154 -17.77 6.76 -10.04
CA PRO A 154 -17.51 7.75 -11.08
C PRO A 154 -16.16 8.44 -10.84
N HIS A 155 -15.40 8.66 -11.91
CA HIS A 155 -14.12 9.39 -11.85
C HIS A 155 -14.28 10.87 -11.49
N THR A 156 -15.48 11.42 -11.66
CA THR A 156 -15.83 12.82 -11.40
C THR A 156 -16.10 13.14 -9.93
N ARG A 157 -16.23 12.13 -9.07
CA ARG A 157 -16.40 12.27 -7.61
C ARG A 157 -15.12 11.88 -6.87
N PRO A 158 -14.98 12.25 -5.59
CA PRO A 158 -13.87 11.77 -4.75
C PRO A 158 -13.78 10.25 -4.77
N ILE A 159 -12.57 9.71 -4.79
CA ILE A 159 -12.33 8.26 -4.69
C ILE A 159 -12.84 7.78 -3.32
N PRO A 160 -13.77 6.81 -3.27
CA PRO A 160 -14.16 6.21 -2.00
C PRO A 160 -13.00 5.43 -1.39
N LEU A 161 -12.76 5.69 -0.12
CA LEU A 161 -11.81 4.93 0.68
C LEU A 161 -12.55 4.24 1.81
N THR A 162 -12.34 2.94 1.94
CA THR A 162 -12.81 2.15 3.07
C THR A 162 -11.63 1.72 3.92
N GLY A 163 -11.80 1.78 5.23
CA GLY A 163 -10.78 1.34 6.17
C GLY A 163 -11.36 0.33 7.14
N PHE A 164 -10.64 -0.75 7.37
CA PHE A 164 -11.06 -1.83 8.26
C PHE A 164 -10.00 -2.11 9.31
N ALA A 165 -10.44 -2.40 10.52
CA ALA A 165 -9.61 -2.90 11.61
C ALA A 165 -10.39 -3.95 12.40
N SER A 166 -9.68 -4.76 13.18
CA SER A 166 -10.30 -5.73 14.08
C SER A 166 -10.35 -5.23 15.52
N ALA A 167 -9.43 -4.33 15.90
CA ALA A 167 -9.37 -3.75 17.23
C ALA A 167 -10.43 -2.65 17.40
N PRO A 168 -11.35 -2.78 18.39
CA PRO A 168 -12.41 -1.78 18.60
C PRO A 168 -11.90 -0.35 18.83
N GLU A 169 -10.74 -0.22 19.46
CA GLU A 169 -10.10 1.06 19.73
C GLU A 169 -9.70 1.77 18.42
N LEU A 170 -9.07 1.02 17.49
CA LEU A 170 -8.69 1.55 16.17
C LEU A 170 -9.93 1.93 15.33
N ILE A 171 -11.00 1.14 15.43
CA ILE A 171 -12.26 1.44 14.74
C ILE A 171 -12.83 2.77 15.24
N ALA A 172 -12.87 2.96 16.56
CA ALA A 172 -13.42 4.18 17.16
C ALA A 172 -12.54 5.41 16.90
N ASP A 173 -11.23 5.28 17.09
CA ASP A 173 -10.29 6.41 17.00
C ASP A 173 -10.09 6.92 15.58
N LEU A 174 -10.14 6.00 14.61
CA LEU A 174 -9.84 6.30 13.20
C LEU A 174 -11.09 6.37 12.31
N GLY A 175 -12.29 6.18 12.89
CA GLY A 175 -13.55 6.16 12.13
C GLY A 175 -13.54 5.08 11.03
N LEU A 176 -13.12 3.87 11.41
CA LEU A 176 -13.03 2.72 10.52
C LEU A 176 -14.27 1.82 10.67
N ASP A 177 -14.38 0.83 9.81
CA ASP A 177 -15.42 -0.18 9.88
C ASP A 177 -14.86 -1.54 10.32
N GLN A 178 -15.73 -2.39 10.83
CA GLN A 178 -15.45 -3.80 10.92
C GLN A 178 -15.80 -4.46 9.58
N SER A 179 -14.85 -5.17 8.97
CA SER A 179 -15.13 -5.83 7.70
C SER A 179 -16.20 -6.90 7.86
N GLY A 180 -17.27 -6.77 7.09
CA GLY A 180 -18.32 -7.80 6.93
C GLY A 180 -18.12 -8.66 5.68
N TYR A 181 -16.97 -8.55 5.00
CA TYR A 181 -16.73 -9.28 3.77
C TYR A 181 -16.49 -10.76 4.00
N GLU A 182 -17.23 -11.60 3.28
CA GLU A 182 -17.04 -13.04 3.21
C GLU A 182 -16.81 -13.46 1.75
N GLY A 183 -15.66 -14.07 1.46
CA GLY A 183 -15.34 -14.50 0.10
C GLY A 183 -13.84 -14.75 -0.13
N PRO A 184 -13.42 -14.97 -1.39
CA PRO A 184 -12.01 -15.08 -1.76
C PRO A 184 -11.24 -13.80 -1.38
N THR A 185 -10.04 -13.95 -0.83
CA THR A 185 -9.23 -12.82 -0.41
C THR A 185 -7.82 -12.89 -1.01
N GLY A 186 -7.17 -11.73 -1.15
CA GLY A 186 -5.77 -11.60 -1.54
C GLY A 186 -4.83 -11.52 -0.34
N ILE A 187 -3.55 -11.27 -0.62
CA ILE A 187 -2.50 -11.22 0.41
C ILE A 187 -2.75 -10.12 1.45
N VAL A 188 -3.36 -9.00 1.08
CA VAL A 188 -3.72 -7.89 1.98
C VAL A 188 -4.64 -8.39 3.10
N GLY A 189 -5.70 -9.13 2.75
CA GLY A 189 -6.63 -9.68 3.74
C GLY A 189 -6.01 -10.80 4.59
N VAL A 190 -5.14 -11.63 4.00
CA VAL A 190 -4.42 -12.67 4.74
C VAL A 190 -3.43 -12.07 5.74
N LEU A 191 -2.73 -11.00 5.35
CA LEU A 191 -1.79 -10.30 6.24
C LEU A 191 -2.54 -9.57 7.36
N GLN A 192 -3.67 -8.91 7.06
CA GLN A 192 -4.53 -8.32 8.09
C GLN A 192 -4.93 -9.36 9.14
N HIS A 193 -5.43 -10.53 8.69
CA HIS A 193 -5.79 -11.62 9.60
C HIS A 193 -4.60 -12.15 10.40
N ALA A 194 -3.40 -12.20 9.80
CA ALA A 194 -2.19 -12.63 10.49
C ALA A 194 -1.74 -11.64 11.58
N CYS A 195 -1.88 -10.33 11.32
CA CYS A 195 -1.65 -9.28 12.33
C CYS A 195 -2.61 -9.45 13.52
N ASP A 196 -3.90 -9.58 13.23
CA ASP A 196 -4.94 -9.77 14.26
C ASP A 196 -4.66 -11.00 15.13
N ALA A 197 -4.33 -12.13 14.49
CA ALA A 197 -4.00 -13.38 15.19
C ALA A 197 -2.73 -13.28 16.05
N SER A 198 -1.83 -12.37 15.73
CA SER A 198 -0.57 -12.13 16.44
C SER A 198 -0.68 -10.99 17.46
N GLY A 199 -1.82 -10.31 17.54
CA GLY A 199 -2.05 -9.18 18.45
C GLY A 199 -1.28 -7.91 18.05
N ILE A 200 -0.87 -7.80 16.78
CA ILE A 200 -0.23 -6.59 16.25
C ILE A 200 -1.33 -5.66 15.75
N PRO A 201 -1.40 -4.40 16.23
CA PRO A 201 -2.38 -3.44 15.74
C PRO A 201 -2.28 -3.26 14.22
N ALA A 202 -3.39 -3.44 13.51
CA ALA A 202 -3.39 -3.37 12.06
C ALA A 202 -4.67 -2.75 11.49
N VAL A 203 -4.49 -2.02 10.39
CA VAL A 203 -5.54 -1.41 9.59
C VAL A 203 -5.35 -1.81 8.14
N SER A 204 -6.42 -2.10 7.41
CA SER A 204 -6.38 -2.19 5.95
C SER A 204 -7.17 -1.04 5.34
N LEU A 205 -6.56 -0.35 4.37
CA LEU A 205 -7.16 0.76 3.62
C LEU A 205 -7.35 0.34 2.17
N TRP A 206 -8.54 0.57 1.62
CA TRP A 206 -8.90 0.17 0.27
C TRP A 206 -9.43 1.36 -0.52
N ALA A 207 -8.80 1.64 -1.67
CA ALA A 207 -9.27 2.62 -2.62
C ALA A 207 -10.15 1.97 -3.69
N ALA A 208 -11.31 2.58 -3.98
CA ALA A 208 -12.19 2.17 -5.06
C ALA A 208 -11.81 2.91 -6.36
N VAL A 209 -11.28 2.19 -7.34
CA VAL A 209 -10.84 2.75 -8.64
C VAL A 209 -11.92 2.49 -9.69
N PRO A 210 -12.29 3.50 -10.52
CA PRO A 210 -13.28 3.30 -11.59
C PRO A 210 -12.89 2.17 -12.54
N HIS A 211 -13.73 1.13 -12.66
CA HIS A 211 -13.39 -0.06 -13.43
C HIS A 211 -13.38 0.17 -14.96
N TYR A 212 -14.05 1.21 -15.45
CA TYR A 212 -14.08 1.57 -16.87
C TYR A 212 -12.83 2.33 -17.33
N VAL A 213 -11.94 2.70 -16.39
CA VAL A 213 -10.65 3.31 -16.69
C VAL A 213 -9.58 2.20 -16.65
N SER A 214 -9.21 1.70 -17.82
CA SER A 214 -8.31 0.54 -17.94
C SER A 214 -6.81 0.89 -17.85
N GLN A 215 -6.46 2.17 -17.73
CA GLN A 215 -5.07 2.61 -17.72
C GLN A 215 -4.57 2.87 -16.30
N SER A 216 -3.44 2.28 -15.97
CA SER A 216 -2.61 2.65 -14.82
C SER A 216 -1.61 3.74 -15.23
N PRO A 217 -1.20 4.61 -14.31
CA PRO A 217 -1.62 4.71 -12.92
C PRO A 217 -2.94 5.50 -12.71
N CYS A 218 -3.51 5.43 -11.48
CA CYS A 218 -4.62 6.27 -11.05
C CYS A 218 -4.17 7.25 -9.94
N PRO A 219 -3.53 8.37 -10.27
CA PRO A 219 -2.99 9.30 -9.27
C PRO A 219 -4.06 9.92 -8.38
N LYS A 220 -5.32 9.94 -8.82
CA LYS A 220 -6.44 10.36 -8.00
C LYS A 220 -6.70 9.42 -6.83
N ALA A 221 -6.55 8.10 -7.04
CA ALA A 221 -6.67 7.11 -5.98
C ALA A 221 -5.44 7.12 -5.07
N THR A 222 -4.24 7.28 -5.62
CA THR A 222 -3.00 7.46 -4.86
C THR A 222 -3.08 8.68 -3.94
N LEU A 223 -3.55 9.83 -4.44
CA LEU A 223 -3.73 11.04 -3.63
C LEU A 223 -4.70 10.82 -2.47
N ALA A 224 -5.83 10.16 -2.73
CA ALA A 224 -6.80 9.83 -1.69
C ALA A 224 -6.19 8.87 -0.64
N MET A 225 -5.43 7.88 -1.08
CA MET A 225 -4.74 6.93 -0.19
C MET A 225 -3.70 7.62 0.70
N ILE A 226 -2.89 8.53 0.14
CA ILE A 226 -1.91 9.32 0.89
C ILE A 226 -2.59 10.18 1.95
N SER A 227 -3.70 10.85 1.60
CA SER A 227 -4.47 11.65 2.57
C SER A 227 -5.01 10.78 3.71
N ARG A 228 -5.52 9.60 3.42
CA ARG A 228 -6.04 8.68 4.44
C ARG A 228 -4.92 8.09 5.31
N LEU A 229 -3.76 7.80 4.70
CA LEU A 229 -2.59 7.33 5.43
C LEU A 229 -2.06 8.40 6.39
N GLU A 230 -2.10 9.67 6.00
CA GLU A 230 -1.81 10.81 6.88
C GLU A 230 -2.75 10.83 8.10
N ASP A 231 -4.07 10.68 7.89
CA ASP A 231 -5.04 10.62 8.99
C ASP A 231 -4.77 9.46 9.95
N VAL A 232 -4.52 8.26 9.39
CA VAL A 232 -4.31 7.03 10.17
C VAL A 232 -3.00 7.06 10.96
N THR A 233 -1.95 7.63 10.38
CA THR A 233 -0.62 7.66 11.02
C THR A 233 -0.40 8.90 11.89
N GLY A 234 -1.22 9.93 11.71
CA GLY A 234 -1.05 11.22 12.35
C GLY A 234 0.21 11.97 11.92
N THR A 235 0.80 11.57 10.79
CA THR A 235 2.03 12.17 10.25
C THR A 235 1.72 12.86 8.95
N GLN A 236 2.09 14.12 8.82
CA GLN A 236 1.89 14.88 7.60
C GLN A 236 2.71 14.29 6.45
N ILE A 237 2.03 13.95 5.36
CA ILE A 237 2.63 13.38 4.14
C ILE A 237 2.37 14.35 2.99
N PRO A 238 3.31 15.24 2.65
CA PRO A 238 3.12 16.20 1.57
C PRO A 238 2.70 15.52 0.26
N PRO A 239 1.63 15.98 -0.41
CA PRO A 239 1.12 15.33 -1.61
C PRO A 239 2.00 15.55 -2.85
N GLY A 240 2.99 16.45 -2.80
CA GLY A 240 3.85 16.76 -3.96
C GLY A 240 3.05 17.16 -5.20
N ASP A 241 3.35 16.52 -6.32
CA ASP A 241 2.71 16.78 -7.62
C ASP A 241 1.39 16.00 -7.82
N LEU A 242 1.03 15.10 -6.89
CA LEU A 242 -0.18 14.27 -6.99
C LEU A 242 -1.49 15.05 -7.23
N PRO A 243 -1.72 16.26 -6.67
CA PRO A 243 -2.92 17.04 -6.99
C PRO A 243 -3.01 17.42 -8.47
N ASP A 244 -1.90 17.85 -9.08
CA ASP A 244 -1.85 18.23 -10.49
C ASP A 244 -1.98 17.01 -11.41
N GLU A 245 -1.32 15.90 -11.05
CA GLU A 245 -1.43 14.61 -11.73
C GLU A 245 -2.86 14.06 -11.66
N SER A 246 -3.50 14.11 -10.49
CA SER A 246 -4.90 13.73 -10.29
C SER A 246 -5.85 14.54 -11.16
N ALA A 247 -5.64 15.86 -11.24
CA ALA A 247 -6.45 16.73 -12.08
C ALA A 247 -6.23 16.46 -13.59
N ALA A 248 -5.00 16.17 -13.99
CA ALA A 248 -4.68 15.81 -15.37
C ALA A 248 -5.30 14.45 -15.75
N TRP A 249 -5.19 13.46 -14.87
CA TRP A 249 -5.81 12.14 -15.04
C TRP A 249 -7.33 12.27 -15.19
N GLN A 250 -7.99 13.04 -14.31
CA GLN A 250 -9.44 13.22 -14.36
C GLN A 250 -9.88 13.83 -15.69
N ARG A 251 -9.19 14.89 -16.18
CA ARG A 251 -9.49 15.48 -17.50
C ARG A 251 -9.33 14.47 -18.64
N GLY A 252 -8.26 13.66 -18.63
CA GLY A 252 -8.06 12.62 -19.65
C GLY A 252 -9.16 11.57 -19.66
N VAL A 253 -9.68 11.20 -18.48
CA VAL A 253 -10.80 10.27 -18.38
C VAL A 253 -12.11 10.92 -18.80
N GLU A 254 -12.35 12.22 -18.51
CA GLU A 254 -13.50 12.97 -18.99
C GLU A 254 -13.52 13.04 -20.52
N GLU A 255 -12.39 13.37 -21.15
CA GLU A 255 -12.25 13.40 -22.63
C GLU A 255 -12.56 12.03 -23.25
N MET A 256 -12.03 10.96 -22.67
CA MET A 256 -12.31 9.59 -23.12
C MET A 256 -13.82 9.23 -22.97
N ALA A 257 -14.43 9.62 -21.86
CA ALA A 257 -15.85 9.34 -21.61
C ALA A 257 -16.79 10.16 -22.52
N GLU A 258 -16.37 11.37 -22.96
CA GLU A 258 -17.11 12.17 -23.92
C GLU A 258 -17.11 11.57 -25.34
N GLU A 259 -16.07 10.85 -25.72
CA GLU A 259 -15.94 10.19 -27.03
C GLU A 259 -16.81 8.94 -27.17
N ASP A 260 -17.22 8.31 -26.04
CA ASP A 260 -18.03 7.10 -26.01
C ASP A 260 -19.35 7.32 -25.27
N GLU A 261 -20.47 7.28 -26.03
CA GLU A 261 -21.81 7.53 -25.49
C GLU A 261 -22.24 6.51 -24.41
N GLU A 262 -21.81 5.23 -24.53
CA GLU A 262 -22.13 4.20 -23.55
C GLU A 262 -21.41 4.47 -22.22
N ILE A 263 -20.13 4.87 -22.29
CA ILE A 263 -19.35 5.23 -21.11
C ILE A 263 -19.93 6.49 -20.47
N ARG A 264 -20.29 7.52 -21.23
CA ARG A 264 -20.86 8.75 -20.72
C ARG A 264 -22.17 8.48 -19.95
N GLU A 265 -23.11 7.72 -20.54
CA GLU A 265 -24.36 7.35 -19.87
C GLU A 265 -24.11 6.50 -18.63
N TYR A 266 -23.08 5.68 -18.66
CA TYR A 266 -22.71 4.86 -17.51
C TYR A 266 -22.19 5.74 -16.36
N VAL A 267 -21.27 6.66 -16.64
CA VAL A 267 -20.75 7.62 -15.65
C VAL A 267 -21.88 8.45 -15.02
N GLU A 268 -22.83 8.97 -15.82
CA GLU A 268 -23.98 9.70 -15.32
C GLU A 268 -24.87 8.86 -14.37
N ARG A 269 -24.99 7.55 -14.62
CA ARG A 269 -25.70 6.65 -13.69
C ARG A 269 -24.97 6.48 -12.37
N LEU A 270 -23.63 6.32 -12.42
CA LEU A 270 -22.78 6.20 -11.23
C LEU A 270 -22.81 7.47 -10.39
N GLU A 271 -22.77 8.65 -11.04
CA GLU A 271 -22.87 9.94 -10.34
C GLU A 271 -24.20 10.07 -9.59
N ARG A 272 -25.32 9.76 -10.25
CA ARG A 272 -26.63 9.82 -9.61
C ARG A 272 -26.74 8.84 -8.42
N ALA A 273 -26.17 7.66 -8.55
CA ALA A 273 -26.16 6.68 -7.46
C ALA A 273 -25.36 7.22 -6.28
N ARG A 274 -24.14 7.71 -6.53
CA ARG A 274 -23.24 8.24 -5.51
C ARG A 274 -23.83 9.46 -4.79
N ASP A 275 -24.32 10.44 -5.56
CA ASP A 275 -24.93 11.65 -4.98
C ASP A 275 -26.16 11.33 -4.11
N SER A 276 -26.90 10.26 -4.46
CA SER A 276 -28.03 9.77 -3.67
C SER A 276 -27.62 9.10 -2.35
N GLU A 277 -26.49 8.36 -2.35
CA GLU A 277 -25.93 7.76 -1.14
C GLU A 277 -25.44 8.84 -0.16
N ASP A 278 -24.71 9.83 -0.66
CA ASP A 278 -24.18 10.94 0.14
C ASP A 278 -25.31 11.77 0.77
N MET A 279 -26.43 11.97 0.07
CA MET A 279 -27.61 12.66 0.62
C MET A 279 -28.29 11.85 1.73
N THR A 280 -28.31 10.52 1.63
CA THR A 280 -28.91 9.65 2.66
C THR A 280 -28.04 9.56 3.90
N ALA A 281 -26.72 9.49 3.75
CA ALA A 281 -25.77 9.52 4.87
C ALA A 281 -25.87 10.84 5.65
N THR A 282 -25.87 11.97 4.97
CA THR A 282 -26.01 13.30 5.59
C THR A 282 -27.36 13.50 6.30
N SER A 283 -28.42 12.87 5.80
CA SER A 283 -29.75 12.95 6.42
C SER A 283 -29.87 12.04 7.65
N GLY A 284 -29.12 10.95 7.72
CA GLY A 284 -29.04 10.06 8.89
C GLY A 284 -28.36 10.71 10.08
N ASP A 285 -27.25 11.42 9.86
CA ASP A 285 -26.49 12.12 10.89
C ASP A 285 -27.23 13.36 11.46
N ALA A 286 -28.15 13.92 10.69
CA ALA A 286 -28.95 15.07 11.13
C ALA A 286 -30.14 14.69 12.05
N ILE A 287 -30.42 13.39 12.24
CA ILE A 287 -31.56 12.87 13.01
C ILE A 287 -31.09 12.17 14.32
N ALA A 288 -29.77 11.96 14.49
CA ALA A 288 -29.18 11.38 15.70
C ALA A 288 -28.64 12.47 16.62
#